data_76eaae6bc72f26a11ca01e4cb7617bb9
#
_entry.id   76eaae6bc72f26a11ca01e4cb7617bb9
#
_cell.length_a   1.000
_cell.length_b   1.000
_cell.length_c   1.000
_cell.angle_alpha   90.00
_cell.angle_beta   90.00
_cell.angle_gamma   90.00
#
_symmetry.space_group_name_H-M   'P 1'
#
loop_
_entity.id
_entity.type
_entity.pdbx_description
1 polymer ?
#
loop_
_entity_poly.entity_id
_entity_poly.type
_entity_poly.pdbx_seq_one_letter_code
_entity_poly.pdbx_strand_id
1 'polypeptide(L)'
;MTKAELLKEITSSVAEWSQKEVDAVLAAYATVVTESLTENKEETIPLPGLGTFKVKDVNERRGTIMMGDRKGEEYVTPAHQEPTFKLSKSIKGLFVE
;
A
#
# COMPACT_ATOMS: atom_id res chain seq x y z
N MET A 1 -8.93 7.63 -12.53
CA MET A 1 -9.85 6.46 -12.50
C MET A 1 -10.52 6.36 -11.16
N THR A 2 -11.83 6.27 -11.13
CA THR A 2 -12.58 6.07 -9.90
C THR A 2 -12.68 4.58 -9.58
N LYS A 3 -13.15 4.25 -8.36
CA LYS A 3 -13.39 2.86 -7.98
C LYS A 3 -14.40 2.20 -8.94
N ALA A 4 -15.47 2.92 -9.30
CA ALA A 4 -16.49 2.41 -10.21
C ALA A 4 -15.91 2.09 -11.59
N GLU A 5 -15.05 2.97 -12.12
CA GLU A 5 -14.38 2.75 -13.38
C GLU A 5 -13.42 1.57 -13.32
N LEU A 6 -12.69 1.43 -12.22
CA LEU A 6 -11.79 0.31 -12.00
C LEU A 6 -12.56 -1.02 -12.00
N LEU A 7 -13.66 -1.09 -11.28
CA LEU A 7 -14.50 -2.30 -11.23
C LEU A 7 -15.06 -2.64 -12.61
N LYS A 8 -15.47 -1.64 -13.36
CA LYS A 8 -15.98 -1.83 -14.71
C LYS A 8 -14.91 -2.42 -15.65
N GLU A 9 -13.70 -1.88 -15.58
CA GLU A 9 -12.58 -2.35 -16.41
C GLU A 9 -12.19 -3.80 -16.06
N ILE A 10 -12.12 -4.11 -14.77
CA ILE A 10 -11.80 -5.46 -14.32
C ILE A 10 -12.89 -6.43 -14.76
N THR A 11 -14.16 -6.05 -14.58
CA THR A 11 -15.29 -6.89 -14.94
C THR A 11 -15.32 -7.16 -16.45
N SER A 12 -14.92 -6.18 -17.27
CA SER A 12 -14.80 -6.37 -18.72
C SER A 12 -13.77 -7.42 -19.09
N SER A 13 -12.74 -7.59 -18.24
CA SER A 13 -11.67 -8.56 -18.48
C SER A 13 -12.00 -9.97 -17.99
N VAL A 14 -13.02 -10.11 -17.15
CA VAL A 14 -13.47 -11.40 -16.59
C VAL A 14 -14.97 -11.58 -16.85
N ALA A 15 -15.30 -12.04 -18.04
CA ALA A 15 -16.67 -12.03 -18.57
C ALA A 15 -17.71 -12.77 -17.70
N GLU A 16 -17.29 -13.71 -16.86
CA GLU A 16 -18.20 -14.52 -16.05
C GLU A 16 -18.50 -13.90 -14.68
N TRP A 17 -17.86 -12.76 -14.34
CA TRP A 17 -17.99 -12.14 -13.05
C TRP A 17 -18.75 -10.81 -13.13
N SER A 18 -19.60 -10.56 -12.14
CA SER A 18 -20.28 -9.27 -12.03
C SER A 18 -19.39 -8.25 -11.30
N GLN A 19 -19.73 -6.96 -11.43
CA GLN A 19 -19.01 -5.93 -10.68
C GLN A 19 -19.12 -6.13 -9.17
N LYS A 20 -20.27 -6.60 -8.70
CA LYS A 20 -20.49 -6.91 -7.28
C LYS A 20 -19.55 -8.02 -6.80
N GLU A 21 -19.39 -9.06 -7.60
CA GLU A 21 -18.48 -10.17 -7.27
C GLU A 21 -17.03 -9.72 -7.26
N VAL A 22 -16.63 -8.93 -8.24
CA VAL A 22 -15.26 -8.36 -8.31
C VAL A 22 -15.00 -7.47 -7.11
N ASP A 23 -15.95 -6.62 -6.74
CA ASP A 23 -15.82 -5.75 -5.57
C ASP A 23 -15.65 -6.58 -4.29
N ALA A 24 -16.42 -7.65 -4.15
CA ALA A 24 -16.31 -8.54 -2.99
C ALA A 24 -14.94 -9.20 -2.89
N VAL A 25 -14.38 -9.63 -4.02
CA VAL A 25 -13.04 -10.24 -4.05
C VAL A 25 -11.96 -9.21 -3.67
N LEU A 26 -12.05 -8.00 -4.21
CA LEU A 26 -11.09 -6.94 -3.88
C LEU A 26 -11.18 -6.53 -2.41
N ALA A 27 -12.38 -6.44 -1.87
CA ALA A 27 -12.57 -6.13 -0.45
C ALA A 27 -12.00 -7.24 0.44
N ALA A 28 -12.22 -8.50 0.08
CA ALA A 28 -11.66 -9.64 0.80
C ALA A 28 -10.13 -9.64 0.75
N TYR A 29 -9.57 -9.32 -0.40
CA TYR A 29 -8.12 -9.21 -0.56
C TYR A 29 -7.55 -8.14 0.37
N ALA A 30 -8.15 -6.96 0.41
CA ALA A 30 -7.72 -5.88 1.29
C ALA A 30 -7.79 -6.30 2.76
N THR A 31 -8.83 -7.01 3.16
CA THR A 31 -8.99 -7.50 4.53
C THR A 31 -7.89 -8.50 4.87
N VAL A 32 -7.62 -9.47 3.99
CA VAL A 32 -6.57 -10.47 4.21
C VAL A 32 -5.21 -9.81 4.35
N VAL A 33 -4.89 -8.84 3.50
CA VAL A 33 -3.62 -8.11 3.57
C VAL A 33 -3.49 -7.39 4.89
N THR A 34 -4.52 -6.65 5.29
CA THR A 34 -4.51 -5.87 6.53
C THR A 34 -4.34 -6.77 7.76
N GLU A 35 -5.12 -7.83 7.84
CA GLU A 35 -5.05 -8.76 8.97
C GLU A 35 -3.72 -9.50 9.03
N SER A 36 -3.22 -9.98 7.89
CA SER A 36 -1.96 -10.72 7.85
C SER A 36 -0.77 -9.86 8.25
N LEU A 37 -0.69 -8.62 7.78
CA LEU A 37 0.39 -7.71 8.15
C LEU A 37 0.31 -7.29 9.62
N THR A 38 -0.91 -7.19 10.16
CA THR A 38 -1.12 -6.84 11.56
C THR A 38 -0.72 -7.99 12.50
N GLU A 39 -1.06 -9.22 12.12
CA GLU A 39 -0.76 -10.40 12.93
C GLU A 39 0.71 -10.80 12.87
N ASN A 40 1.34 -10.68 11.72
CA ASN A 40 2.74 -11.05 11.53
C ASN A 40 3.46 -9.98 10.71
N LYS A 41 4.22 -9.15 11.39
CA LYS A 41 4.91 -8.01 10.78
C LYS A 41 6.10 -8.41 9.91
N GLU A 42 6.48 -9.68 9.93
CA GLU A 42 7.52 -10.20 9.04
C GLU A 42 6.94 -10.78 7.76
N GLU A 43 5.60 -10.84 7.65
CA GLU A 43 4.92 -11.37 6.49
C GLU A 43 5.11 -10.46 5.27
N THR A 44 5.24 -11.10 4.11
CA THR A 44 5.19 -10.40 2.82
C THR A 44 4.02 -10.95 2.04
N ILE A 45 3.21 -10.06 1.46
CA ILE A 45 2.00 -10.46 0.76
C ILE A 45 2.07 -9.96 -0.66
N PRO A 46 2.04 -10.87 -1.65
CA PRO A 46 2.13 -10.44 -3.04
C PRO A 46 0.79 -9.90 -3.55
N LEU A 47 0.87 -8.88 -4.39
CA LEU A 47 -0.20 -8.50 -5.28
C LEU A 47 0.24 -8.98 -6.66
N PRO A 48 -0.25 -10.14 -7.11
CA PRO A 48 0.28 -10.78 -8.32
C PRO A 48 0.31 -9.86 -9.53
N GLY A 49 1.46 -9.77 -10.17
CA GLY A 49 1.65 -8.92 -11.32
C GLY A 49 1.91 -7.45 -11.04
N LEU A 50 1.81 -7.01 -9.79
CA LEU A 50 1.94 -5.60 -9.44
C LEU A 50 3.05 -5.30 -8.43
N GLY A 51 3.13 -6.08 -7.37
CA GLY A 51 4.14 -5.81 -6.34
C GLY A 51 3.94 -6.62 -5.08
N THR A 52 4.47 -6.12 -3.98
CA THR A 52 4.45 -6.82 -2.70
C THR A 52 4.21 -5.85 -1.55
N PHE A 53 3.33 -6.24 -0.63
CA PHE A 53 3.12 -5.52 0.63
C PHE A 53 4.04 -6.09 1.69
N LYS A 54 4.65 -5.22 2.47
CA LYS A 54 5.46 -5.63 3.63
C LYS A 54 5.46 -4.53 4.68
N VAL A 55 5.83 -4.89 5.90
CA VAL A 55 6.02 -3.94 6.99
C VAL A 55 7.50 -3.64 7.09
N LYS A 56 7.86 -2.37 7.18
CA LYS A 56 9.24 -1.96 7.40
C LYS A 56 9.39 -1.28 8.76
N ASP A 57 10.58 -1.38 9.32
CA ASP A 57 10.94 -0.68 10.55
C ASP A 57 11.40 0.73 10.20
N VAL A 58 10.86 1.70 10.92
CA VAL A 58 11.26 3.10 10.81
C VAL A 58 11.95 3.50 12.10
N ASN A 59 13.19 3.91 11.98
CA ASN A 59 13.98 4.34 13.14
C ASN A 59 13.48 5.66 13.69
N GLU A 60 13.72 5.88 14.98
CA GLU A 60 13.46 7.15 15.62
C GLU A 60 14.19 8.27 14.86
N ARG A 61 13.48 9.36 14.63
CA ARG A 61 14.04 10.55 14.00
C ARG A 61 13.91 11.73 14.93
N ARG A 62 14.96 12.53 14.98
CA ARG A 62 14.96 13.78 15.71
C ARG A 62 15.30 14.91 14.75
N GLY A 63 14.67 16.04 14.96
CA GLY A 63 14.94 17.20 14.13
C GLY A 63 14.53 18.48 14.82
N THR A 64 14.81 19.59 14.16
CA THR A 64 14.48 20.91 14.66
C THR A 64 13.45 21.53 13.74
N ILE A 65 12.42 22.13 14.33
CA ILE A 65 11.40 22.83 13.56
C ILE A 65 12.01 24.09 12.98
N MET A 66 11.99 24.20 11.69
CA MET A 66 12.66 25.29 10.96
C MET A 66 11.75 26.44 10.59
N MET A 67 10.43 26.25 10.68
CA MET A 67 9.45 27.23 10.22
C MET A 67 8.29 27.37 11.21
N GLY A 68 7.63 28.51 11.19
CA GLY A 68 6.46 28.79 12.00
C GLY A 68 6.80 29.28 13.41
N ASP A 69 5.79 29.38 14.25
CA ASP A 69 5.91 29.89 15.62
C ASP A 69 6.75 29.00 16.53
N ARG A 70 6.94 27.75 16.12
CA ARG A 70 7.69 26.75 16.89
C ARG A 70 9.11 26.57 16.41
N LYS A 71 9.61 27.50 15.60
CA LYS A 71 10.97 27.47 15.08
C LYS A 71 11.99 27.34 16.22
N GLY A 72 12.91 26.42 16.07
CA GLY A 72 13.93 26.15 17.07
C GLY A 72 13.57 25.07 18.07
N GLU A 73 12.32 24.61 18.11
CA GLU A 73 11.92 23.50 18.94
C GLU A 73 12.33 22.18 18.31
N GLU A 74 12.73 21.24 19.15
CA GLU A 74 13.04 19.91 18.69
C GLU A 74 11.76 19.07 18.56
N TYR A 75 11.70 18.22 17.55
CA TYR A 75 10.67 17.21 17.43
C TYR A 75 11.29 15.82 17.42
N VAL A 76 10.54 14.84 17.91
CA VAL A 76 10.96 13.44 17.92
C VAL A 76 9.86 12.62 17.28
N THR A 77 10.21 11.88 16.23
CA THR A 77 9.34 10.86 15.66
C THR A 77 9.80 9.53 16.24
N PRO A 78 8.99 8.85 17.06
CA PRO A 78 9.41 7.59 17.68
C PRO A 78 9.60 6.49 16.64
N ALA A 79 10.44 5.53 16.97
CA ALA A 79 10.61 4.34 16.15
C ALA A 79 9.27 3.62 16.04
N HIS A 80 8.93 3.17 14.85
CA HIS A 80 7.66 2.50 14.60
C HIS A 80 7.77 1.58 13.39
N GLN A 81 6.68 0.87 13.10
CA GLN A 81 6.59 0.02 11.92
C GLN A 81 5.54 0.59 10.99
N GLU A 82 5.82 0.55 9.70
CA GLU A 82 4.91 1.05 8.67
C GLU A 82 4.65 -0.01 7.60
N PRO A 83 3.39 -0.20 7.20
CA PRO A 83 3.11 -1.00 6.02
C PRO A 83 3.59 -0.27 4.77
N THR A 84 4.21 -0.98 3.86
CA THR A 84 4.70 -0.42 2.60
C THR A 84 4.31 -1.30 1.44
N PHE A 85 4.25 -0.70 0.26
CA PHE A 85 3.99 -1.43 -0.98
C PHE A 85 5.12 -1.13 -1.97
N LYS A 86 5.72 -2.18 -2.51
CA LYS A 86 6.79 -2.04 -3.50
C LYS A 86 6.29 -2.58 -4.84
N LEU A 87 6.29 -1.72 -5.86
CA LEU A 87 5.95 -2.12 -7.22
C LEU A 87 6.99 -3.07 -7.79
N SER A 88 6.53 -4.01 -8.60
CA SER A 88 7.43 -4.95 -9.28
C SER A 88 8.29 -4.24 -10.32
N LYS A 89 9.45 -4.80 -10.60
CA LYS A 89 10.35 -4.27 -11.62
C LYS A 89 9.73 -4.31 -13.01
N SER A 90 8.86 -5.29 -13.26
CA SER A 90 8.16 -5.40 -14.55
C SER A 90 7.34 -4.17 -14.87
N ILE A 91 6.63 -3.61 -13.87
CA ILE A 91 5.83 -2.41 -14.07
C ILE A 91 6.72 -1.18 -14.19
N LYS A 92 7.74 -1.08 -13.33
CA LYS A 92 8.68 0.05 -13.39
C LYS A 92 9.39 0.12 -14.73
N GLY A 93 9.71 -1.04 -15.30
CA GLY A 93 10.39 -1.13 -16.60
C GLY A 93 9.57 -0.58 -17.76
N LEU A 94 8.25 -0.52 -17.64
CA LEU A 94 7.39 0.03 -18.69
C LEU A 94 7.56 1.55 -18.86
N PHE A 95 8.12 2.22 -17.88
CA PHE A 95 8.30 3.68 -17.88
C PHE A 95 9.76 4.09 -18.05
N VAL A 96 10.66 3.15 -18.25
CA VAL A 96 12.07 3.40 -18.50
C VAL A 96 12.31 3.37 -19.99
N GLU A 97 12.86 4.46 -20.53
CA GLU A 97 13.20 4.57 -21.94
C GLU A 97 14.58 3.96 -22.23
#